data_adde32f87af4280aaa0c899202666136
#
_entry.id   adde32f87af4280aaa0c899202666136
#
_cell.length_a   1.000
_cell.length_b   1.000
_cell.length_c   1.000
_cell.angle_alpha   90.00
_cell.angle_beta   90.00
_cell.angle_gamma   90.00
#
_symmetry.space_group_name_H-M   'P 1'
#
loop_
_entity.id
_entity.type
_entity.pdbx_description
1 polymer ?
#
loop_
_entity_poly.entity_id
_entity_poly.type
_entity_poly.pdbx_seq_one_letter_code
_entity_poly.pdbx_strand_id
1 'polypeptide(L)'
;MAFTNPGKIVRLRSRPNGRGSVYEANMWAQQHSDGLFSGRGVVRNTVADMNVLVGGTTDNPDVVLGKLPSDFLIALDIVGQQVIRITAPSSNKRIASVVAYSDNIALNSTDTNTTGSPSSCGLIVVYGSTSATPVAPTESQIRQAVTQDGATGSQAVIAVIANITTESSTTTITDEMIAINYGRLSSHSIDLTTMPDNKYTTTEQDTGKKWIDGRPIYRKVVRGTVNMTGGYNTSKLPHGIQGLTNKWELIKYYGNMRLSGVLSNNPIKQALPYIEGTHQSGITSIDSTDVVISGSYAWGSSEISVVLEYVK
;
A
#
# COMPACT_ATOMS: atom_id res chain seq x y z
N MET A 1 16.24 -18.91 20.41
CA MET A 1 17.43 -18.15 20.81
C MET A 1 17.01 -16.69 20.75
N ALA A 2 16.87 -16.06 21.92
CA ALA A 2 16.52 -14.66 22.02
C ALA A 2 17.71 -13.83 21.51
N PHE A 3 17.44 -12.80 20.70
CA PHE A 3 18.46 -11.85 20.35
C PHE A 3 18.62 -10.87 21.51
N THR A 4 19.78 -10.89 22.16
CA THR A 4 20.15 -9.83 23.09
C THR A 4 20.28 -8.54 22.32
N ASN A 5 19.25 -7.74 22.40
CA ASN A 5 19.17 -6.49 21.67
C ASN A 5 19.90 -5.38 22.43
N PRO A 6 20.77 -4.61 21.81
CA PRO A 6 21.45 -3.47 22.44
C PRO A 6 20.52 -2.28 22.69
N GLY A 7 19.32 -2.50 23.16
CA GLY A 7 18.49 -1.51 23.84
C GLY A 7 17.94 -0.30 23.05
N LYS A 8 18.04 -0.28 21.72
CA LYS A 8 17.58 0.90 20.93
C LYS A 8 16.82 0.59 19.65
N ILE A 9 16.48 -0.65 19.39
CA ILE A 9 15.93 -1.07 18.09
C ILE A 9 14.42 -0.93 18.04
N VAL A 10 13.77 -1.24 19.15
CA VAL A 10 12.32 -1.04 19.28
C VAL A 10 12.06 -0.03 20.35
N ARG A 11 11.36 1.03 20.03
CA ARG A 11 10.98 2.06 20.98
C ARG A 11 9.53 2.44 20.77
N LEU A 12 8.89 2.83 21.84
CA LEU A 12 7.58 3.46 21.74
C LEU A 12 7.73 4.80 21.04
N ARG A 13 6.82 5.03 20.11
CA ARG A 13 6.76 6.30 19.43
C ARG A 13 6.28 7.36 20.40
N SER A 14 7.21 8.17 20.91
CA SER A 14 6.85 9.37 21.66
C SER A 14 6.48 10.49 20.70
N ARG A 15 5.55 11.32 21.10
CA ARG A 15 5.16 12.50 20.32
C ARG A 15 5.91 13.74 20.71
N PRO A 16 6.24 14.60 19.71
CA PRO A 16 6.91 15.87 20.00
C PRO A 16 6.07 16.85 20.80
N ASN A 17 4.74 16.78 20.82
CA ASN A 17 3.92 17.86 21.36
C ASN A 17 2.69 17.41 22.16
N GLY A 18 2.83 16.50 23.09
CA GLY A 18 1.88 16.27 24.21
C GLY A 18 0.37 16.40 23.95
N ARG A 19 -0.36 15.56 24.54
CA ARG A 19 -1.81 15.57 24.85
C ARG A 19 -2.89 15.24 23.82
N GLY A 20 -2.83 15.55 22.60
CA GLY A 20 -4.00 15.25 21.71
C GLY A 20 -3.98 13.87 21.11
N SER A 21 -2.88 13.37 20.99
CA SER A 21 -2.53 12.43 19.96
C SER A 21 -2.39 10.96 20.32
N VAL A 22 -2.34 10.62 21.58
CA VAL A 22 -2.48 9.22 22.02
C VAL A 22 -3.91 8.77 21.79
N TYR A 23 -4.88 9.65 22.02
CA TYR A 23 -6.29 9.34 21.82
C TYR A 23 -6.62 9.21 20.31
N GLU A 24 -6.14 10.13 19.48
CA GLU A 24 -6.33 10.05 18.04
C GLU A 24 -5.60 8.87 17.42
N ALA A 25 -4.36 8.61 17.84
CA ALA A 25 -3.63 7.43 17.41
C ALA A 25 -4.33 6.14 17.86
N ASN A 26 -4.97 6.12 19.01
CA ASN A 26 -5.72 4.98 19.51
C ASN A 26 -7.05 4.79 18.79
N MET A 27 -7.81 5.87 18.56
CA MET A 27 -9.03 5.79 17.74
C MET A 27 -8.69 5.31 16.33
N TRP A 28 -7.60 5.77 15.80
CA TRP A 28 -7.12 5.40 14.49
C TRP A 28 -6.60 3.96 14.47
N ALA A 29 -5.87 3.55 15.49
CA ALA A 29 -5.36 2.20 15.67
C ALA A 29 -6.48 1.17 15.96
N GLN A 30 -7.56 1.56 16.62
CA GLN A 30 -8.73 0.68 16.81
C GLN A 30 -9.44 0.33 15.50
N GLN A 31 -9.28 1.16 14.47
CA GLN A 31 -9.79 0.88 13.13
C GLN A 31 -8.86 -0.02 12.31
N HIS A 32 -7.65 -0.29 12.81
CA HIS A 32 -6.58 -0.98 12.10
C HIS A 32 -6.04 -2.11 12.99
N SER A 33 -5.87 -3.28 12.43
CA SER A 33 -5.26 -4.39 13.15
C SER A 33 -3.77 -4.12 13.44
N ASP A 34 -3.23 -4.79 14.45
CA ASP A 34 -1.80 -4.86 14.72
C ASP A 34 -1.00 -5.36 13.49
N GLY A 35 0.24 -5.00 13.42
CA GLY A 35 1.16 -5.36 12.34
C GLY A 35 1.97 -4.19 11.80
N LEU A 36 2.61 -4.37 10.66
CA LEU A 36 3.40 -3.33 10.01
C LEU A 36 2.49 -2.19 9.53
N PHE A 37 2.80 -0.99 9.98
CA PHE A 37 2.08 0.22 9.63
C PHE A 37 2.78 1.02 8.53
N SER A 38 4.09 1.12 8.61
CA SER A 38 4.93 1.74 7.58
C SER A 38 6.33 1.12 7.58
N GLY A 39 6.99 1.14 6.45
CA GLY A 39 8.34 0.63 6.27
C GLY A 39 8.38 -0.62 5.41
N ARG A 40 9.49 -1.35 5.47
CA ARG A 40 9.71 -2.58 4.68
C ARG A 40 9.26 -3.84 5.42
N GLY A 41 9.19 -3.78 6.73
CA GLY A 41 8.89 -4.92 7.58
C GLY A 41 10.02 -5.95 7.58
N VAL A 42 9.73 -7.16 7.15
CA VAL A 42 10.70 -8.26 7.07
C VAL A 42 10.99 -8.53 5.61
N VAL A 43 12.26 -8.46 5.22
CA VAL A 43 12.72 -8.77 3.87
C VAL A 43 13.82 -9.83 3.93
N ARG A 44 13.96 -10.62 2.87
CA ARG A 44 15.06 -11.58 2.77
C ARG A 44 16.42 -10.88 2.83
N ASN A 45 17.45 -11.56 3.30
CA ASN A 45 18.81 -11.07 3.22
C ASN A 45 19.26 -10.98 1.75
N THR A 46 20.15 -10.05 1.45
CA THR A 46 20.81 -9.95 0.13
C THR A 46 21.68 -11.17 -0.19
N VAL A 47 22.21 -11.81 0.85
CA VAL A 47 22.91 -13.09 0.74
C VAL A 47 21.88 -14.22 0.81
N ALA A 48 22.02 -15.23 -0.05
CA ALA A 48 21.15 -16.40 -0.06
C ALA A 48 21.45 -17.28 1.16
N ASP A 49 20.77 -17.05 2.27
CA ASP A 49 20.93 -17.74 3.54
C ASP A 49 19.59 -17.82 4.32
N MET A 50 19.66 -18.29 5.56
CA MET A 50 18.52 -18.40 6.46
C MET A 50 18.27 -17.12 7.28
N ASN A 51 18.78 -15.97 6.84
CA ASN A 51 18.60 -14.72 7.54
C ASN A 51 17.56 -13.83 6.84
N VAL A 52 16.90 -13.03 7.64
CA VAL A 52 16.02 -11.93 7.18
C VAL A 52 16.48 -10.62 7.78
N LEU A 53 16.18 -9.55 7.11
CA LEU A 53 16.45 -8.19 7.55
C LEU A 53 15.13 -7.59 8.08
N VAL A 54 15.19 -6.94 9.23
CA VAL A 54 14.03 -6.33 9.90
C VAL A 54 14.38 -4.90 10.33
N GLY A 55 13.45 -3.99 10.11
CA GLY A 55 13.57 -2.60 10.53
C GLY A 55 14.10 -1.65 9.46
N GLY A 56 13.84 -0.39 9.69
CA GLY A 56 14.21 0.71 8.81
C GLY A 56 15.55 1.37 9.21
N THR A 57 15.80 2.54 8.66
CA THR A 57 16.96 3.38 9.03
C THR A 57 16.64 4.24 10.25
N THR A 58 17.66 4.91 10.81
CA THR A 58 17.47 5.85 11.91
C THR A 58 16.53 7.01 11.53
N ASP A 59 16.65 7.50 10.31
CA ASP A 59 15.86 8.64 9.82
C ASP A 59 14.49 8.21 9.27
N ASN A 60 14.35 6.93 8.92
CA ASN A 60 13.11 6.35 8.42
C ASN A 60 12.90 4.96 9.04
N PRO A 61 12.48 4.89 10.32
CA PRO A 61 12.24 3.63 11.00
C PRO A 61 11.00 2.92 10.45
N ASP A 62 10.98 1.61 10.56
CA ASP A 62 9.74 0.86 10.37
C ASP A 62 8.82 1.14 11.58
N VAL A 63 7.56 1.43 11.30
CA VAL A 63 6.54 1.64 12.32
C VAL A 63 5.61 0.44 12.35
N VAL A 64 5.48 -0.18 13.51
CA VAL A 64 4.56 -1.30 13.71
C VAL A 64 3.53 -0.95 14.79
N LEU A 65 2.31 -1.44 14.62
CA LEU A 65 1.28 -1.34 15.64
C LEU A 65 1.33 -2.60 16.51
N GLY A 66 1.72 -2.40 17.74
CA GLY A 66 1.74 -3.44 18.75
C GLY A 66 0.48 -3.41 19.60
N LYS A 67 0.12 -4.57 20.14
CA LYS A 67 -1.10 -4.80 20.90
C LYS A 67 -0.77 -5.12 22.35
N LEU A 68 -1.46 -4.48 23.30
CA LEU A 68 -1.49 -4.85 24.71
C LEU A 68 -2.47 -6.01 24.93
N PRO A 69 -2.38 -6.71 26.08
CA PRO A 69 -3.37 -7.72 26.46
C PRO A 69 -4.80 -7.19 26.54
N SER A 70 -4.96 -5.89 26.74
CA SER A 70 -6.25 -5.17 26.78
C SER A 70 -6.77 -4.76 25.39
N ASP A 71 -6.19 -5.29 24.31
CA ASP A 71 -6.49 -4.94 22.92
C ASP A 71 -6.15 -3.49 22.53
N PHE A 72 -5.46 -2.78 23.40
CA PHE A 72 -5.02 -1.41 23.14
C PHE A 72 -3.81 -1.41 22.23
N LEU A 73 -3.83 -0.60 21.16
CA LEU A 73 -2.76 -0.54 20.18
C LEU A 73 -1.78 0.61 20.47
N ILE A 74 -0.50 0.31 20.35
CA ILE A 74 0.59 1.27 20.56
C ILE A 74 1.56 1.18 19.40
N ALA A 75 1.98 2.33 18.89
CA ALA A 75 2.98 2.37 17.82
C ALA A 75 4.39 2.13 18.38
N LEU A 76 5.11 1.22 17.76
CA LEU A 76 6.51 0.91 18.02
C LEU A 76 7.33 1.32 16.80
N ASP A 77 8.43 2.02 17.00
CA ASP A 77 9.42 2.31 15.97
C ASP A 77 10.54 1.27 16.02
N ILE A 78 10.80 0.59 14.91
CA ILE A 78 11.96 -0.30 14.74
C ILE A 78 13.06 0.50 14.06
N VAL A 79 14.02 0.95 14.85
CA VAL A 79 15.10 1.84 14.43
C VAL A 79 16.36 1.03 14.13
N GLY A 80 16.86 1.14 12.93
CA GLY A 80 18.04 0.41 12.47
C GLY A 80 17.69 -1.00 11.98
N GLN A 81 18.41 -1.43 10.96
CA GLN A 81 18.22 -2.74 10.34
C GLN A 81 18.91 -3.84 11.14
N GLN A 82 18.19 -4.91 11.41
CA GLN A 82 18.68 -6.08 12.12
C GLN A 82 18.68 -7.30 11.25
N VAL A 83 19.71 -8.13 11.38
CA VAL A 83 19.79 -9.45 10.76
C VAL A 83 19.24 -10.49 11.74
N ILE A 84 18.19 -11.17 11.36
CA ILE A 84 17.54 -12.20 12.19
C ILE A 84 17.62 -13.54 11.48
N ARG A 85 18.17 -14.54 12.20
CA ARG A 85 18.26 -15.90 11.68
C ARG A 85 16.99 -16.69 11.93
N ILE A 86 16.47 -17.29 10.89
CA ILE A 86 15.37 -18.25 10.94
C ILE A 86 15.94 -19.67 10.93
N THR A 87 15.45 -20.54 11.78
CA THR A 87 15.90 -21.94 11.86
C THR A 87 14.88 -22.84 11.18
N ALA A 88 15.30 -23.62 10.21
CA ALA A 88 14.45 -24.65 9.60
C ALA A 88 14.01 -25.71 10.64
N PRO A 89 12.81 -26.28 10.52
CA PRO A 89 12.41 -27.40 11.38
C PRO A 89 13.18 -28.67 11.02
N SER A 90 13.24 -29.62 11.93
CA SER A 90 13.86 -30.93 11.69
C SER A 90 12.99 -31.85 10.82
N SER A 91 11.69 -31.57 10.72
CA SER A 91 10.72 -32.33 9.91
C SER A 91 9.53 -31.45 9.54
N ASN A 92 8.82 -31.82 8.49
CA ASN A 92 7.63 -31.12 8.01
C ASN A 92 7.85 -29.62 7.74
N LYS A 93 6.76 -28.85 7.92
CA LYS A 93 6.75 -27.38 7.78
C LYS A 93 6.56 -26.71 9.12
N ARG A 94 6.98 -25.46 9.23
CA ARG A 94 6.78 -24.64 10.41
C ARG A 94 6.63 -23.17 10.04
N ILE A 95 5.83 -22.44 10.78
CA ILE A 95 5.73 -20.98 10.70
C ILE A 95 6.54 -20.38 11.84
N ALA A 96 7.43 -19.46 11.49
CA ALA A 96 8.18 -18.60 12.40
C ALA A 96 7.58 -17.18 12.35
N SER A 97 7.15 -16.65 13.49
CA SER A 97 6.67 -15.27 13.60
C SER A 97 7.80 -14.36 14.06
N VAL A 98 8.06 -13.30 13.30
CA VAL A 98 8.96 -12.21 13.70
C VAL A 98 8.15 -11.20 14.48
N VAL A 99 8.51 -10.98 15.73
CA VAL A 99 7.75 -10.19 16.70
C VAL A 99 8.60 -9.06 17.24
N ALA A 100 8.08 -7.83 17.15
CA ALA A 100 8.58 -6.70 17.93
C ALA A 100 7.81 -6.62 19.25
N TYR A 101 8.50 -6.28 20.32
CA TYR A 101 7.85 -6.07 21.61
C TYR A 101 8.48 -4.90 22.37
N SER A 102 7.71 -4.32 23.26
CA SER A 102 8.19 -3.34 24.23
C SER A 102 7.40 -3.48 25.53
N ASP A 103 8.11 -3.46 26.66
CA ASP A 103 7.47 -3.49 27.97
C ASP A 103 6.83 -2.14 28.28
N ASN A 104 5.51 -2.15 28.49
CA ASN A 104 4.76 -0.95 28.81
C ASN A 104 5.09 -0.36 30.19
N ILE A 105 5.62 -1.16 31.11
CA ILE A 105 6.02 -0.69 32.45
C ILE A 105 7.21 0.28 32.37
N ALA A 106 8.10 0.08 31.42
CA ALA A 106 9.25 0.95 31.20
C ALA A 106 8.86 2.37 30.78
N LEU A 107 7.62 2.57 30.29
CA LEU A 107 7.10 3.88 29.86
C LEU A 107 6.71 4.81 31.01
N ASN A 108 6.44 4.26 32.17
CA ASN A 108 6.09 5.06 33.36
C ASN A 108 7.29 5.59 34.12
N SER A 109 8.52 5.24 33.68
CA SER A 109 9.71 5.88 34.16
C SER A 109 9.82 7.27 33.54
N THR A 110 10.20 8.25 34.33
CA THR A 110 10.38 9.66 33.91
C THR A 110 11.46 9.85 32.84
N ASP A 111 12.16 8.82 32.49
CA ASP A 111 13.19 8.81 31.47
C ASP A 111 12.61 8.29 30.14
N THR A 112 12.02 9.21 29.42
CA THR A 112 11.27 8.96 28.19
C THR A 112 12.13 8.55 26.98
N ASN A 113 13.44 8.54 27.09
CA ASN A 113 14.26 8.46 25.87
C ASN A 113 15.26 7.33 25.77
N THR A 114 15.57 6.61 26.82
CA THR A 114 16.82 5.89 26.71
C THR A 114 16.89 4.52 27.33
N THR A 115 16.00 4.18 28.22
CA THR A 115 16.35 3.03 29.03
C THR A 115 15.15 2.20 29.44
N GLY A 116 14.46 1.68 28.48
CA GLY A 116 14.08 0.31 28.74
C GLY A 116 15.38 -0.47 28.97
N SER A 117 15.43 -1.23 30.03
CA SER A 117 16.46 -2.28 30.14
C SER A 117 16.57 -2.97 28.77
N PRO A 118 17.76 -3.39 28.32
CA PRO A 118 17.91 -4.15 27.07
C PRO A 118 16.95 -5.32 26.95
N SER A 119 16.45 -5.82 28.06
CA SER A 119 15.44 -6.89 28.16
C SER A 119 13.99 -6.42 28.07
N SER A 120 13.70 -5.13 28.09
CA SER A 120 12.32 -4.60 28.09
C SER A 120 11.75 -4.31 26.71
N CYS A 121 12.56 -4.31 25.66
CA CYS A 121 12.11 -4.18 24.27
C CYS A 121 13.03 -4.94 23.32
N GLY A 122 12.51 -5.40 22.21
CA GLY A 122 13.33 -6.13 21.25
C GLY A 122 12.56 -6.74 20.10
N LEU A 123 13.32 -7.54 19.34
CA LEU A 123 12.83 -8.39 18.26
C LEU A 123 13.10 -9.83 18.63
N ILE A 124 12.09 -10.69 18.54
CA ILE A 124 12.24 -12.12 18.74
C ILE A 124 11.63 -12.92 17.61
N VAL A 125 12.04 -14.16 17.47
CA VAL A 125 11.40 -15.14 16.58
C VAL A 125 10.70 -16.18 17.44
N VAL A 126 9.41 -16.30 17.24
CA VAL A 126 8.59 -17.33 17.92
C VAL A 126 8.19 -18.38 16.89
N TYR A 127 8.39 -19.63 17.23
CA TYR A 127 8.13 -20.74 16.34
C TYR A 127 6.83 -21.45 16.69
N GLY A 128 5.99 -21.63 15.67
CA GLY A 128 4.82 -22.52 15.77
C GLY A 128 5.20 -24.01 15.78
N SER A 129 4.21 -24.86 15.92
CA SER A 129 4.41 -26.31 15.87
C SER A 129 4.71 -26.78 14.46
N THR A 130 5.53 -27.82 14.33
CA THR A 130 5.82 -28.48 13.05
C THR A 130 4.63 -29.35 12.63
N SER A 131 4.18 -29.19 11.38
CA SER A 131 3.04 -29.91 10.83
C SER A 131 3.09 -29.91 9.30
N ALA A 132 2.35 -30.79 8.65
CA ALA A 132 2.10 -30.71 7.20
C ALA A 132 1.30 -29.46 6.84
N THR A 133 0.42 -29.01 7.75
CA THR A 133 -0.35 -27.77 7.68
C THR A 133 0.00 -26.92 8.90
N PRO A 134 1.13 -26.18 8.88
CA PRO A 134 1.60 -25.45 10.04
C PRO A 134 0.69 -24.27 10.36
N VAL A 135 0.61 -23.95 11.65
CA VAL A 135 -0.13 -22.80 12.17
C VAL A 135 0.87 -21.83 12.81
N ALA A 136 0.63 -20.53 12.64
CA ALA A 136 1.43 -19.51 13.30
C ALA A 136 1.30 -19.63 14.84
N PRO A 137 2.33 -19.18 15.58
CA PRO A 137 2.26 -19.12 17.05
C PRO A 137 1.03 -18.30 17.50
N THR A 138 0.38 -18.78 18.54
CA THR A 138 -0.72 -18.07 19.18
C THR A 138 -0.20 -16.85 19.96
N GLU A 139 -1.07 -15.89 20.25
CA GLU A 139 -0.72 -14.73 21.09
C GLU A 139 -0.18 -15.18 22.45
N SER A 140 -0.77 -16.22 23.07
CA SER A 140 -0.28 -16.76 24.34
C SER A 140 1.15 -17.28 24.25
N GLN A 141 1.50 -18.00 23.18
CA GLN A 141 2.86 -18.48 22.93
C GLN A 141 3.84 -17.33 22.71
N ILE A 142 3.42 -16.28 21.98
CA ILE A 142 4.22 -15.09 21.76
C ILE A 142 4.48 -14.36 23.09
N ARG A 143 3.46 -14.13 23.91
CA ARG A 143 3.59 -13.50 25.23
C ARG A 143 4.48 -14.28 26.16
N GLN A 144 4.39 -15.60 26.15
CA GLN A 144 5.28 -16.47 26.93
C GLN A 144 6.74 -16.32 26.48
N ALA A 145 6.99 -16.29 25.16
CA ALA A 145 8.34 -16.09 24.62
C ALA A 145 8.91 -14.71 24.97
N VAL A 146 8.11 -13.66 24.90
CA VAL A 146 8.48 -12.28 25.28
C VAL A 146 8.81 -12.23 26.78
N THR A 147 8.06 -12.92 27.63
CA THR A 147 8.34 -13.02 29.07
C THR A 147 9.67 -13.72 29.35
N GLN A 148 9.97 -14.77 28.60
CA GLN A 148 11.27 -15.48 28.71
C GLN A 148 12.45 -14.63 28.22
N ASP A 149 12.19 -13.66 27.34
CA ASP A 149 13.19 -12.69 26.87
C ASP A 149 13.35 -11.48 27.82
N GLY A 150 12.66 -11.48 28.95
CA GLY A 150 12.85 -10.55 30.07
C GLY A 150 11.83 -9.43 30.18
N ALA A 151 10.84 -9.35 29.31
CA ALA A 151 9.73 -8.40 29.43
C ALA A 151 8.64 -8.94 30.39
N THR A 152 7.85 -8.04 30.95
CA THR A 152 6.65 -8.42 31.71
C THR A 152 5.51 -8.75 30.75
N GLY A 153 5.43 -9.99 30.31
CA GLY A 153 4.55 -10.43 29.21
C GLY A 153 3.09 -10.03 29.34
N SER A 154 2.59 -9.88 30.58
CA SER A 154 1.23 -9.37 30.84
C SER A 154 1.03 -7.88 30.57
N GLN A 155 2.11 -7.14 30.39
CA GLN A 155 2.11 -5.71 30.14
C GLN A 155 2.81 -5.33 28.83
N ALA A 156 3.48 -6.28 28.19
CA ALA A 156 4.21 -6.01 26.97
C ALA A 156 3.27 -5.71 25.81
N VAL A 157 3.64 -4.68 25.04
CA VAL A 157 3.10 -4.42 23.70
C VAL A 157 3.78 -5.40 22.76
N ILE A 158 3.04 -6.17 22.00
CA ILE A 158 3.57 -7.11 21.01
C ILE A 158 3.04 -6.78 19.61
N ALA A 159 3.88 -6.91 18.61
CA ALA A 159 3.50 -6.77 17.20
C ALA A 159 4.12 -7.91 16.39
N VAL A 160 3.28 -8.71 15.74
CA VAL A 160 3.73 -9.70 14.76
C VAL A 160 3.95 -8.96 13.43
N ILE A 161 5.21 -8.84 13.00
CA ILE A 161 5.56 -8.11 11.77
C ILE A 161 5.37 -8.99 10.55
N ALA A 162 5.82 -10.25 10.63
CA ALA A 162 5.71 -11.21 9.54
C ALA A 162 5.67 -12.64 10.05
N ASN A 163 5.10 -13.51 9.24
CA ASN A 163 5.16 -14.95 9.37
C ASN A 163 6.02 -15.53 8.25
N ILE A 164 6.96 -16.39 8.59
CA ILE A 164 7.87 -17.02 7.63
C ILE A 164 7.63 -18.52 7.66
N THR A 165 7.23 -19.08 6.52
CA THR A 165 7.00 -20.51 6.39
C THR A 165 8.26 -21.20 5.89
N THR A 166 8.78 -22.15 6.66
CA THR A 166 9.95 -22.96 6.29
C THR A 166 9.63 -24.45 6.40
N GLU A 167 10.34 -25.25 5.64
CA GLU A 167 10.31 -26.73 5.73
C GLU A 167 11.71 -27.27 6.05
N SER A 168 11.81 -28.57 6.37
CA SER A 168 13.05 -29.18 6.83
C SER A 168 14.20 -29.10 5.81
N SER A 169 13.88 -28.99 4.52
CA SER A 169 14.86 -28.84 3.43
C SER A 169 15.25 -27.38 3.16
N THR A 170 14.64 -26.40 3.83
CA THR A 170 14.91 -24.97 3.59
C THR A 170 16.31 -24.60 4.03
N THR A 171 17.11 -24.10 3.09
CA THR A 171 18.48 -23.61 3.32
C THR A 171 18.61 -22.12 3.07
N THR A 172 17.63 -21.52 2.42
CA THR A 172 17.59 -20.11 2.04
C THR A 172 16.17 -19.59 2.17
N ILE A 173 16.01 -18.39 2.70
CA ILE A 173 14.72 -17.68 2.76
C ILE A 173 14.49 -16.96 1.45
N THR A 174 13.32 -17.15 0.84
CA THR A 174 12.86 -16.41 -0.34
C THR A 174 11.72 -15.45 0.02
N ASP A 175 11.41 -14.52 -0.86
CA ASP A 175 10.36 -13.52 -0.63
C ASP A 175 8.97 -14.19 -0.51
N GLU A 176 8.73 -15.29 -1.21
CA GLU A 176 7.47 -16.05 -1.18
C GLU A 176 7.22 -16.75 0.17
N MET A 177 8.28 -16.98 0.95
CA MET A 177 8.19 -17.57 2.27
C MET A 177 7.78 -16.54 3.33
N ILE A 178 7.88 -15.24 3.03
CA ILE A 178 7.67 -14.14 3.96
C ILE A 178 6.26 -13.56 3.75
N ALA A 179 5.37 -13.80 4.69
CA ALA A 179 4.06 -13.16 4.74
C ALA A 179 4.10 -12.02 5.74
N ILE A 180 4.21 -10.78 5.25
CA ILE A 180 4.21 -9.59 6.10
C ILE A 180 2.79 -9.40 6.67
N ASN A 181 2.71 -9.21 7.99
CA ASN A 181 1.46 -8.90 8.65
C ASN A 181 1.21 -7.38 8.56
N TYR A 182 0.62 -6.97 7.47
CA TYR A 182 0.14 -5.60 7.33
C TYR A 182 -1.16 -5.45 8.12
N GLY A 183 -1.29 -4.37 8.88
CA GLY A 183 -2.55 -4.00 9.51
C GLY A 183 -3.64 -3.69 8.48
N ARG A 184 -4.88 -3.52 8.94
CA ARG A 184 -6.02 -3.26 8.03
C ARG A 184 -5.83 -2.07 7.10
N LEU A 185 -4.98 -1.08 7.46
CA LEU A 185 -4.62 -0.01 6.55
C LEU A 185 -3.82 -0.49 5.36
N SER A 186 -2.97 -1.49 5.51
CA SER A 186 -2.22 -2.02 4.38
C SER A 186 -3.06 -2.93 3.49
N SER A 187 -4.15 -3.49 4.00
CA SER A 187 -5.16 -4.11 3.13
C SER A 187 -5.99 -3.06 2.36
N HIS A 188 -5.90 -1.78 2.78
CA HIS A 188 -6.34 -0.59 2.04
C HIS A 188 -5.16 0.25 1.53
N SER A 189 -3.93 0.01 1.98
CA SER A 189 -2.77 0.43 1.22
C SER A 189 -2.82 -0.45 -0.02
N ILE A 190 -3.40 0.09 -0.98
CA ILE A 190 -3.39 -0.24 -2.35
C ILE A 190 -2.05 -0.92 -2.58
N ASP A 191 -2.05 -2.23 -2.65
CA ASP A 191 -0.95 -2.94 -3.28
C ASP A 191 -0.82 -2.32 -4.66
N LEU A 192 0.13 -1.42 -4.79
CA LEU A 192 0.41 -0.74 -6.06
C LEU A 192 0.80 -1.77 -7.13
N THR A 193 1.06 -3.02 -6.74
CA THR A 193 1.34 -4.13 -7.65
C THR A 193 0.08 -4.92 -7.99
N THR A 194 -0.93 -4.92 -7.12
CA THR A 194 -2.25 -5.56 -7.34
C THR A 194 -3.36 -4.55 -7.59
N MET A 195 -3.08 -3.23 -7.47
CA MET A 195 -3.99 -2.28 -8.05
C MET A 195 -4.11 -2.61 -9.53
N PRO A 196 -5.33 -2.82 -10.03
CA PRO A 196 -5.54 -2.70 -11.46
C PRO A 196 -4.89 -1.38 -11.84
N ASP A 197 -3.86 -1.47 -12.63
CA ASP A 197 -2.92 -0.41 -12.96
C ASP A 197 -3.68 0.91 -13.10
N ASN A 198 -3.58 1.79 -12.11
CA ASN A 198 -4.19 3.14 -12.16
C ASN A 198 -3.53 3.97 -13.27
N LYS A 199 -2.75 3.31 -14.11
CA LYS A 199 -2.18 3.88 -15.31
C LYS A 199 -3.31 4.19 -16.29
N TYR A 200 -3.29 5.40 -16.75
CA TYR A 200 -4.11 5.78 -17.90
C TYR A 200 -3.50 5.13 -19.14
N THR A 201 -4.13 4.07 -19.63
CA THR A 201 -3.67 3.34 -20.82
C THR A 201 -4.68 3.41 -21.94
N THR A 202 -4.22 3.17 -23.17
CA THR A 202 -5.09 3.04 -24.34
C THR A 202 -5.78 1.67 -24.40
N THR A 203 -5.33 0.72 -23.58
CA THR A 203 -6.00 -0.56 -23.38
C THR A 203 -7.08 -0.41 -22.31
N GLU A 204 -8.24 -1.03 -22.53
CA GLU A 204 -9.33 -1.07 -21.56
C GLU A 204 -8.85 -1.74 -20.24
N GLN A 205 -9.21 -1.13 -19.11
CA GLN A 205 -8.87 -1.62 -17.79
C GLN A 205 -10.09 -1.65 -16.88
N ASP A 206 -10.25 -2.73 -16.12
CA ASP A 206 -11.13 -2.75 -14.98
C ASP A 206 -10.55 -1.85 -13.87
N THR A 207 -11.33 -0.91 -13.36
CA THR A 207 -10.89 0.00 -12.29
C THR A 207 -10.92 -0.63 -10.90
N GLY A 208 -11.42 -1.86 -10.77
CA GLY A 208 -11.70 -2.50 -9.50
C GLY A 208 -12.89 -1.90 -8.74
N LYS A 209 -13.54 -0.87 -9.30
CA LYS A 209 -14.72 -0.22 -8.71
C LYS A 209 -16.00 -0.77 -9.35
N LYS A 210 -17.09 -0.66 -8.61
CA LYS A 210 -18.41 -1.05 -9.08
C LYS A 210 -19.33 0.17 -9.18
N TRP A 211 -20.19 0.16 -10.19
CA TRP A 211 -21.29 1.11 -10.32
C TRP A 211 -22.41 0.79 -9.33
N ILE A 212 -23.38 1.68 -9.21
CA ILE A 212 -24.51 1.54 -8.24
C ILE A 212 -25.33 0.25 -8.43
N ASP A 213 -25.31 -0.33 -9.62
CA ASP A 213 -25.99 -1.58 -9.97
C ASP A 213 -25.11 -2.83 -9.83
N GLY A 214 -23.87 -2.67 -9.33
CA GLY A 214 -22.92 -3.74 -9.08
C GLY A 214 -22.04 -4.13 -10.27
N ARG A 215 -22.25 -3.55 -11.46
CA ARG A 215 -21.39 -3.80 -12.62
C ARG A 215 -20.00 -3.20 -12.44
N PRO A 216 -18.94 -3.84 -12.97
CA PRO A 216 -17.59 -3.29 -12.92
C PRO A 216 -17.49 -2.02 -13.76
N ILE A 217 -16.71 -1.05 -13.25
CA ILE A 217 -16.38 0.19 -13.97
C ILE A 217 -15.07 -0.03 -14.71
N TYR A 218 -15.12 0.18 -16.03
CA TYR A 218 -13.95 0.14 -16.90
C TYR A 218 -13.45 1.55 -17.18
N ARG A 219 -12.14 1.65 -17.47
CA ARG A 219 -11.48 2.89 -17.90
C ARG A 219 -10.67 2.65 -19.17
N LYS A 220 -10.68 3.61 -20.07
CA LYS A 220 -9.86 3.62 -21.28
C LYS A 220 -9.44 5.04 -21.63
N VAL A 221 -8.20 5.22 -22.08
CA VAL A 221 -7.74 6.46 -22.69
C VAL A 221 -7.86 6.32 -24.21
N VAL A 222 -8.58 7.24 -24.81
CA VAL A 222 -8.69 7.37 -26.26
C VAL A 222 -7.78 8.49 -26.70
N ARG A 223 -6.85 8.21 -27.60
CA ARG A 223 -5.88 9.19 -28.12
C ARG A 223 -5.90 9.18 -29.63
N GLY A 224 -5.74 10.35 -30.21
CA GLY A 224 -5.62 10.49 -31.65
C GLY A 224 -5.46 11.93 -32.07
N THR A 225 -5.46 12.15 -33.36
CA THR A 225 -5.38 13.47 -33.97
C THR A 225 -6.73 13.80 -34.59
N VAL A 226 -7.24 14.98 -34.32
CA VAL A 226 -8.44 15.53 -34.95
C VAL A 226 -8.07 16.77 -35.76
N ASN A 227 -8.76 16.97 -36.85
CA ASN A 227 -8.51 18.12 -37.70
C ASN A 227 -9.69 19.12 -37.64
N MET A 228 -9.42 20.29 -37.11
CA MET A 228 -10.37 21.39 -36.93
C MET A 228 -10.08 22.51 -37.95
N THR A 229 -10.82 22.52 -39.06
CA THR A 229 -10.51 23.37 -40.20
C THR A 229 -11.17 24.74 -40.19
N GLY A 230 -11.95 25.06 -39.18
CA GLY A 230 -12.62 26.35 -39.03
C GLY A 230 -14.14 26.30 -39.14
N GLY A 231 -14.81 27.32 -38.64
CA GLY A 231 -16.26 27.26 -38.41
C GLY A 231 -16.64 26.25 -37.34
N TYR A 232 -17.93 25.99 -37.19
CA TYR A 232 -18.40 24.91 -36.29
C TYR A 232 -18.15 23.57 -36.97
N ASN A 233 -17.17 22.84 -36.46
CA ASN A 233 -16.67 21.63 -37.09
C ASN A 233 -16.69 20.46 -36.08
N THR A 234 -16.92 19.25 -36.55
CA THR A 234 -16.92 18.04 -35.76
C THR A 234 -15.92 17.03 -36.33
N SER A 235 -15.17 16.40 -35.43
CA SER A 235 -14.28 15.29 -35.74
C SER A 235 -14.64 14.07 -34.90
N LYS A 236 -14.51 12.89 -35.48
CA LYS A 236 -14.75 11.61 -34.79
C LYS A 236 -13.42 10.95 -34.45
N LEU A 237 -13.34 10.44 -33.23
CA LEU A 237 -12.21 9.69 -32.74
C LEU A 237 -12.67 8.32 -32.25
N PRO A 238 -12.35 7.23 -32.98
CA PRO A 238 -12.75 5.90 -32.59
C PRO A 238 -12.21 5.53 -31.21
N HIS A 239 -13.07 5.12 -30.31
CA HIS A 239 -12.64 4.70 -28.97
C HIS A 239 -12.23 3.21 -28.89
N GLY A 240 -12.60 2.39 -29.86
CA GLY A 240 -12.20 0.98 -29.95
C GLY A 240 -12.58 0.14 -28.72
N ILE A 241 -13.66 0.50 -28.01
CA ILE A 241 -14.20 -0.31 -26.93
C ILE A 241 -15.02 -1.43 -27.52
N GLN A 242 -14.71 -2.68 -27.12
CA GLN A 242 -15.40 -3.86 -27.61
C GLN A 242 -16.49 -4.31 -26.63
N GLY A 243 -17.49 -5.00 -27.12
CA GLY A 243 -18.52 -5.62 -26.30
C GLY A 243 -19.49 -4.64 -25.63
N LEU A 244 -19.62 -3.42 -26.16
CA LEU A 244 -20.68 -2.51 -25.71
C LEU A 244 -22.03 -3.10 -26.07
N THR A 245 -22.89 -3.22 -25.09
CA THR A 245 -24.28 -3.66 -25.23
C THR A 245 -25.22 -2.47 -25.16
N ASN A 246 -26.49 -2.66 -25.37
CA ASN A 246 -27.48 -1.61 -25.15
C ASN A 246 -27.64 -1.19 -23.68
N LYS A 247 -26.89 -1.83 -22.76
CA LYS A 247 -26.87 -1.53 -21.32
C LYS A 247 -25.61 -0.81 -20.89
N TRP A 248 -24.70 -0.47 -21.83
CA TRP A 248 -23.54 0.31 -21.46
C TRP A 248 -23.94 1.70 -20.99
N GLU A 249 -23.19 2.24 -20.06
CA GLU A 249 -23.44 3.54 -19.49
C GLU A 249 -22.11 4.27 -19.29
N LEU A 250 -22.04 5.49 -19.83
CA LEU A 250 -20.91 6.38 -19.63
C LEU A 250 -21.06 7.06 -18.26
N ILE A 251 -20.12 6.78 -17.37
CA ILE A 251 -20.13 7.34 -16.02
C ILE A 251 -19.43 8.70 -15.97
N LYS A 252 -18.28 8.79 -16.64
CA LYS A 252 -17.45 9.99 -16.60
C LYS A 252 -16.57 10.06 -17.84
N TYR A 253 -16.34 11.28 -18.29
CA TYR A 253 -15.30 11.56 -19.26
C TYR A 253 -14.62 12.88 -18.96
N TYR A 254 -13.35 12.99 -19.34
CA TYR A 254 -12.56 14.20 -19.28
C TYR A 254 -11.38 14.08 -20.25
N GLY A 255 -10.81 15.20 -20.64
CA GLY A 255 -9.71 15.14 -21.59
C GLY A 255 -8.97 16.44 -21.75
N ASN A 256 -8.02 16.41 -22.65
CA ASN A 256 -7.28 17.57 -23.08
C ASN A 256 -7.02 17.52 -24.60
N MET A 257 -6.82 18.67 -25.16
CA MET A 257 -6.44 18.87 -26.56
C MET A 257 -5.15 19.67 -26.64
N ARG A 258 -4.21 19.24 -27.46
CA ARG A 258 -2.98 19.96 -27.76
C ARG A 258 -3.10 20.58 -29.12
N LEU A 259 -3.11 21.89 -29.16
CA LEU A 259 -3.19 22.67 -30.39
C LEU A 259 -1.82 22.67 -31.09
N SER A 260 -1.78 22.30 -32.36
CA SER A 260 -0.54 22.23 -33.12
C SER A 260 -0.39 23.33 -34.17
N GLY A 261 -1.45 24.11 -34.45
CA GLY A 261 -1.51 24.94 -35.64
C GLY A 261 -1.30 26.45 -35.48
N VAL A 262 -1.44 27.02 -34.29
CA VAL A 262 -1.56 28.48 -34.16
C VAL A 262 -0.35 29.15 -33.47
N LEU A 263 0.42 28.43 -32.71
CA LEU A 263 1.58 28.97 -32.01
C LEU A 263 2.73 27.94 -32.11
N SER A 264 3.53 28.06 -33.13
CA SER A 264 4.60 27.13 -33.50
C SER A 264 5.67 26.90 -32.41
N ASN A 265 5.74 27.73 -31.39
CA ASN A 265 6.80 27.68 -30.38
C ASN A 265 6.34 27.31 -28.97
N ASN A 266 5.04 27.17 -28.72
CA ASN A 266 4.55 26.77 -27.42
C ASN A 266 3.22 25.98 -27.55
N PRO A 267 3.26 24.64 -27.56
CA PRO A 267 2.04 23.84 -27.70
C PRO A 267 1.13 24.07 -26.51
N ILE A 268 0.04 24.76 -26.70
CA ILE A 268 -0.97 24.96 -25.65
C ILE A 268 -1.75 23.68 -25.46
N LYS A 269 -1.78 23.17 -24.24
CA LYS A 269 -2.67 22.12 -23.81
C LYS A 269 -3.90 22.73 -23.17
N GLN A 270 -5.08 22.39 -23.69
CA GLN A 270 -6.36 22.86 -23.18
C GLN A 270 -7.14 21.70 -22.59
N ALA A 271 -7.74 21.92 -21.42
CA ALA A 271 -8.71 20.97 -20.87
C ALA A 271 -9.99 21.01 -21.72
N LEU A 272 -10.67 19.88 -21.85
CA LEU A 272 -11.97 19.80 -22.51
C LEU A 272 -13.09 19.68 -21.45
N PRO A 273 -14.18 20.43 -21.57
CA PRO A 273 -14.48 21.44 -22.60
C PRO A 273 -13.65 22.73 -22.38
N TYR A 274 -13.30 23.39 -23.47
CA TYR A 274 -12.67 24.70 -23.48
C TYR A 274 -13.64 25.76 -24.07
N ILE A 275 -13.81 26.85 -23.37
CA ILE A 275 -14.69 27.94 -23.77
C ILE A 275 -13.99 29.26 -23.43
N GLU A 276 -13.67 30.03 -24.47
CA GLU A 276 -13.12 31.37 -24.35
C GLU A 276 -13.73 32.28 -25.43
N GLY A 277 -14.69 33.09 -25.05
CA GLY A 277 -15.43 33.92 -25.98
C GLY A 277 -16.10 33.10 -27.09
N THR A 278 -15.71 33.36 -28.34
CA THR A 278 -16.21 32.63 -29.54
C THR A 278 -15.41 31.37 -29.83
N HIS A 279 -14.31 31.10 -29.08
CA HIS A 279 -13.47 29.94 -29.26
C HIS A 279 -13.93 28.83 -28.31
N GLN A 280 -14.47 27.76 -28.87
CA GLN A 280 -14.98 26.65 -28.09
C GLN A 280 -14.48 25.33 -28.67
N SER A 281 -14.16 24.41 -27.81
CA SER A 281 -13.94 22.99 -28.16
C SER A 281 -14.40 22.08 -27.04
N GLY A 282 -14.97 20.96 -27.39
CA GLY A 282 -15.52 20.03 -26.42
C GLY A 282 -15.87 18.69 -27.01
N ILE A 283 -16.15 17.75 -26.12
CA ILE A 283 -16.74 16.46 -26.46
C ILE A 283 -18.25 16.67 -26.48
N THR A 284 -18.86 16.52 -27.64
CA THR A 284 -20.30 16.75 -27.84
C THR A 284 -21.12 15.50 -27.69
N SER A 285 -20.57 14.35 -28.03
CA SER A 285 -21.20 13.05 -27.79
C SER A 285 -20.15 11.94 -27.73
N ILE A 286 -20.53 10.84 -27.15
CA ILE A 286 -19.81 9.58 -27.19
C ILE A 286 -20.85 8.53 -27.56
N ASP A 287 -20.70 7.96 -28.74
CA ASP A 287 -21.61 6.91 -29.24
C ASP A 287 -21.01 5.51 -29.05
N SER A 288 -21.54 4.50 -29.70
CA SER A 288 -21.06 3.11 -29.56
C SER A 288 -19.68 2.88 -30.21
N THR A 289 -19.17 3.79 -31.01
CA THR A 289 -17.93 3.63 -31.78
C THR A 289 -16.95 4.78 -31.58
N ASP A 290 -17.44 5.99 -31.38
CA ASP A 290 -16.64 7.19 -31.49
C ASP A 290 -16.84 8.17 -30.32
N VAL A 291 -15.79 8.90 -30.00
CA VAL A 291 -15.85 10.17 -29.28
C VAL A 291 -15.96 11.29 -30.32
N VAL A 292 -17.02 12.06 -30.25
CA VAL A 292 -17.28 13.17 -31.17
C VAL A 292 -16.81 14.47 -30.52
N ILE A 293 -15.86 15.15 -31.18
CA ILE A 293 -15.28 16.40 -30.72
C ILE A 293 -15.74 17.51 -31.65
N SER A 294 -16.21 18.60 -31.08
CA SER A 294 -16.63 19.78 -31.84
C SER A 294 -15.81 20.99 -31.42
N GLY A 295 -15.57 21.89 -32.38
CA GLY A 295 -14.90 23.16 -32.12
C GLY A 295 -15.44 24.25 -33.04
N SER A 296 -15.41 25.48 -32.56
CA SER A 296 -15.89 26.66 -33.30
C SER A 296 -14.77 27.44 -34.00
N TYR A 297 -13.54 26.98 -33.93
CA TYR A 297 -12.37 27.65 -34.46
C TYR A 297 -11.44 26.69 -35.22
N ALA A 298 -10.62 27.29 -36.13
CA ALA A 298 -9.62 26.53 -36.90
C ALA A 298 -8.40 26.17 -36.05
N TRP A 299 -8.52 25.17 -35.20
CA TRP A 299 -7.44 24.67 -34.34
C TRP A 299 -6.40 23.86 -35.12
N GLY A 300 -6.65 23.61 -36.40
CA GLY A 300 -5.79 22.78 -37.24
C GLY A 300 -5.75 21.32 -36.79
N SER A 301 -4.64 20.68 -37.10
CA SER A 301 -4.40 19.29 -36.65
C SER A 301 -4.03 19.32 -35.17
N SER A 302 -4.88 18.76 -34.32
CA SER A 302 -4.75 18.79 -32.86
C SER A 302 -4.71 17.39 -32.26
N GLU A 303 -3.72 17.13 -31.40
CA GLU A 303 -3.67 15.90 -30.63
C GLU A 303 -4.68 15.95 -29.50
N ILE A 304 -5.42 14.87 -29.31
CA ILE A 304 -6.44 14.78 -28.27
C ILE A 304 -6.22 13.53 -27.42
N SER A 305 -6.52 13.67 -26.15
CA SER A 305 -6.55 12.57 -25.20
C SER A 305 -7.82 12.66 -24.35
N VAL A 306 -8.65 11.63 -24.37
CA VAL A 306 -9.89 11.56 -23.61
C VAL A 306 -9.87 10.30 -22.74
N VAL A 307 -10.19 10.47 -21.49
CA VAL A 307 -10.40 9.37 -20.53
C VAL A 307 -11.89 9.08 -20.49
N LEU A 308 -12.27 7.84 -20.68
CA LEU A 308 -13.64 7.34 -20.55
C LEU A 308 -13.72 6.38 -19.37
N GLU A 309 -14.69 6.59 -18.48
CA GLU A 309 -15.08 5.62 -17.45
C GLU A 309 -16.51 5.20 -17.72
N TYR A 310 -16.77 3.90 -17.79
CA TYR A 310 -18.05 3.35 -18.23
C TYR A 310 -18.29 1.95 -17.67
N VAL A 311 -19.54 1.50 -17.73
CA VAL A 311 -19.96 0.11 -17.51
C VAL A 311 -20.50 -0.48 -18.81
N LYS A 312 -20.44 -1.79 -18.96
CA LYS A 312 -20.92 -2.51 -20.15
C LYS A 312 -21.54 -3.87 -19.78
#